data_ddba9f7e793faf5b7fa902d98f4bbd72
#
_entry.id   ddba9f7e793faf5b7fa902d98f4bbd72
#
_cell.length_a   1.000
_cell.length_b   1.000
_cell.length_c   1.000
_cell.angle_alpha   90.00
_cell.angle_beta   90.00
_cell.angle_gamma   90.00
#
_symmetry.space_group_name_H-M   'P 1'
#
loop_
_entity.id
_entity.type
_entity.pdbx_description
1 polymer ?
#
loop_
_entity_poly.entity_id
_entity_poly.type
_entity_poly.pdbx_seq_one_letter_code
_entity_poly.pdbx_strand_id
1 'polypeptide(L)'
;MPTNIFGLILTCVIVVIVFSLLLFLIKRYKKCPSDKVMVIYGKVGSNKDGSTRSAKCIHGGAAFIWPVIQSYEFLDLTPMSISVDLENALSRQNIRINVPSRFTVGVSTEPGVMQNAAERLLGLKLQEIQELAKDIIFGQLRLVIATMDIEEINTDRDKFLEAVSRNVEGELKKIGLRLINVNVTDISDESGYIDALGKEAAAKAINDAKKNVAEKDRDGSIGEAQARRDQRIQVAQADASAIQGENSSK
;
A
#
# COMPACT_ATOMS: atom_id res chain seq x y z
N MET A 1 -50.31 -21.69 -59.95
CA MET A 1 -49.45 -20.69 -59.31
C MET A 1 -49.55 -20.64 -57.74
N PRO A 2 -49.74 -21.74 -57.04
CA PRO A 2 -49.70 -21.74 -55.56
C PRO A 2 -48.28 -21.88 -54.97
N THR A 3 -47.28 -22.30 -55.76
CA THR A 3 -45.93 -22.56 -55.31
C THR A 3 -45.14 -21.33 -54.89
N ASN A 4 -45.47 -20.14 -55.42
CA ASN A 4 -44.77 -18.89 -55.07
C ASN A 4 -45.16 -18.36 -53.69
N ILE A 5 -46.39 -18.59 -53.23
CA ILE A 5 -46.87 -18.11 -51.92
C ILE A 5 -46.25 -18.95 -50.82
N PHE A 6 -46.15 -20.24 -50.98
CA PHE A 6 -45.50 -21.14 -50.04
C PHE A 6 -44.00 -20.86 -49.92
N GLY A 7 -43.33 -20.59 -51.05
CA GLY A 7 -41.91 -20.17 -51.04
C GLY A 7 -41.70 -18.82 -50.31
N LEU A 8 -42.60 -17.87 -50.50
CA LEU A 8 -42.51 -16.56 -49.86
C LEU A 8 -42.76 -16.66 -48.35
N ILE A 9 -43.70 -17.49 -47.90
CA ILE A 9 -43.94 -17.77 -46.48
C ILE A 9 -42.71 -18.44 -45.86
N LEU A 10 -42.13 -19.44 -46.55
CA LEU A 10 -40.95 -20.17 -46.09
C LEU A 10 -39.73 -19.22 -45.91
N THR A 11 -39.50 -18.32 -46.88
CA THR A 11 -38.41 -17.33 -46.78
C THR A 11 -38.62 -16.35 -45.63
N CYS A 12 -39.87 -15.86 -45.41
CA CYS A 12 -40.17 -14.99 -44.26
C CYS A 12 -39.90 -15.70 -42.91
N VAL A 13 -40.29 -16.97 -42.77
CA VAL A 13 -40.04 -17.77 -41.55
C VAL A 13 -38.54 -17.95 -41.32
N ILE A 14 -37.76 -18.26 -42.35
CA ILE A 14 -36.31 -18.38 -42.24
C ILE A 14 -35.67 -17.04 -41.78
N VAL A 15 -36.07 -15.90 -42.37
CA VAL A 15 -35.58 -14.58 -41.99
C VAL A 15 -35.88 -14.27 -40.52
N VAL A 16 -37.11 -14.56 -40.05
CA VAL A 16 -37.48 -14.36 -38.64
C VAL A 16 -36.67 -15.23 -37.70
N ILE A 17 -36.43 -16.50 -38.06
CA ILE A 17 -35.60 -17.41 -37.27
C ILE A 17 -34.14 -16.90 -37.18
N VAL A 18 -33.55 -16.51 -38.32
CA VAL A 18 -32.19 -15.98 -38.36
C VAL A 18 -32.07 -14.70 -37.53
N PHE A 19 -33.02 -13.79 -37.66
CA PHE A 19 -33.08 -12.55 -36.90
C PHE A 19 -33.21 -12.81 -35.38
N SER A 20 -34.09 -13.73 -34.98
CA SER A 20 -34.27 -14.15 -33.59
C SER A 20 -32.99 -14.75 -33.02
N LEU A 21 -32.29 -15.60 -33.79
CA LEU A 21 -31.02 -16.23 -33.40
C LEU A 21 -29.92 -15.17 -33.25
N LEU A 22 -29.88 -14.18 -34.15
CA LEU A 22 -28.90 -13.10 -34.07
C LEU A 22 -29.14 -12.20 -32.84
N LEU A 23 -30.38 -11.85 -32.52
CA LEU A 23 -30.74 -11.14 -31.30
C LEU A 23 -30.41 -11.96 -30.06
N PHE A 24 -30.58 -13.27 -30.05
CA PHE A 24 -30.22 -14.16 -28.99
C PHE A 24 -28.71 -14.14 -28.75
N LEU A 25 -27.87 -14.22 -29.78
CA LEU A 25 -26.44 -14.16 -29.69
C LEU A 25 -25.95 -12.81 -29.14
N ILE A 26 -26.50 -11.71 -29.59
CA ILE A 26 -26.18 -10.35 -29.12
C ILE A 26 -26.47 -10.21 -27.63
N LYS A 27 -27.62 -10.69 -27.15
CA LYS A 27 -28.00 -10.63 -25.72
C LYS A 27 -27.04 -11.45 -24.81
N ARG A 28 -26.38 -12.46 -25.36
CA ARG A 28 -25.45 -13.33 -24.61
C ARG A 28 -24.01 -12.83 -24.58
N TYR A 29 -23.69 -11.84 -25.39
CA TYR A 29 -22.41 -11.16 -25.37
C TYR A 29 -22.41 -10.09 -24.28
N LYS A 30 -21.67 -10.36 -23.17
CA LYS A 30 -21.58 -9.46 -22.04
C LYS A 30 -20.19 -8.81 -21.99
N LYS A 31 -20.19 -7.48 -21.88
CA LYS A 31 -18.97 -6.68 -21.69
C LYS A 31 -18.69 -6.55 -20.20
N CYS A 32 -17.42 -6.68 -19.83
CA CYS A 32 -16.96 -6.41 -18.48
C CYS A 32 -16.55 -4.92 -18.40
N PRO A 33 -17.18 -4.11 -17.54
CA PRO A 33 -16.74 -2.76 -17.26
C PRO A 33 -15.32 -2.76 -16.65
N SER A 34 -14.60 -1.64 -16.77
CA SER A 34 -13.24 -1.51 -16.25
C SER A 34 -13.16 -1.44 -14.72
N ASP A 35 -14.24 -1.05 -14.08
CA ASP A 35 -14.40 -0.92 -12.62
C ASP A 35 -14.82 -2.23 -11.93
N LYS A 36 -15.00 -3.31 -12.70
CA LYS A 36 -15.48 -4.61 -12.20
C LYS A 36 -14.69 -5.78 -12.75
N VAL A 37 -14.75 -6.89 -12.03
CA VAL A 37 -14.32 -8.21 -12.51
C VAL A 37 -15.57 -9.04 -12.77
N MET A 38 -15.68 -9.57 -13.97
CA MET A 38 -16.75 -10.51 -14.30
C MET A 38 -16.32 -11.93 -13.96
N VAL A 39 -17.03 -12.55 -13.05
CA VAL A 39 -16.84 -13.94 -12.64
C VAL A 39 -17.88 -14.79 -13.31
N ILE A 40 -17.45 -15.72 -14.14
CA ILE A 40 -18.30 -16.71 -14.83
C ILE A 40 -18.15 -18.03 -14.09
N TYR A 41 -19.24 -18.61 -13.64
CA TYR A 41 -19.28 -19.86 -12.90
C TYR A 41 -20.25 -20.86 -13.54
N GLY A 42 -20.11 -22.14 -13.16
CA GLY A 42 -20.80 -23.26 -13.81
C GLY A 42 -19.83 -24.10 -14.62
N LYS A 43 -20.21 -24.58 -15.79
CA LYS A 43 -19.33 -25.36 -16.65
C LYS A 43 -18.35 -24.44 -17.42
N VAL A 44 -17.20 -24.18 -16.82
CA VAL A 44 -16.22 -23.17 -17.30
C VAL A 44 -15.01 -23.79 -18.01
N GLY A 45 -15.00 -25.11 -18.22
CA GLY A 45 -13.87 -25.84 -18.81
C GLY A 45 -12.89 -26.36 -17.74
N SER A 46 -11.87 -27.10 -18.20
CA SER A 46 -10.84 -27.64 -17.31
C SER A 46 -9.53 -26.86 -17.44
N ASN A 47 -8.72 -26.89 -16.39
CA ASN A 47 -7.33 -26.45 -16.39
C ASN A 47 -6.48 -27.35 -17.30
N LYS A 48 -5.26 -26.88 -17.66
CA LYS A 48 -4.26 -27.71 -18.36
C LYS A 48 -3.94 -29.00 -17.61
N ASP A 49 -4.15 -29.03 -16.30
CA ASP A 49 -3.89 -30.15 -15.39
C ASP A 49 -5.11 -31.07 -15.22
N GLY A 50 -6.16 -30.95 -16.03
CA GLY A 50 -7.36 -31.78 -15.97
C GLY A 50 -8.34 -31.46 -14.83
N SER A 51 -8.03 -30.55 -13.95
CA SER A 51 -8.94 -30.11 -12.88
C SER A 51 -10.04 -29.20 -13.43
N THR A 52 -11.28 -29.40 -12.99
CA THR A 52 -12.40 -28.52 -13.33
C THR A 52 -12.21 -27.15 -12.65
N ARG A 53 -12.28 -26.05 -13.41
CA ARG A 53 -12.30 -24.71 -12.84
C ARG A 53 -13.68 -24.43 -12.26
N SER A 54 -13.71 -23.97 -11.02
CA SER A 54 -14.94 -23.54 -10.36
C SER A 54 -15.48 -22.22 -10.92
N ALA A 55 -14.59 -21.30 -11.30
CA ALA A 55 -14.93 -20.01 -11.88
C ALA A 55 -13.87 -19.52 -12.87
N LYS A 56 -14.28 -18.66 -13.81
CA LYS A 56 -13.41 -17.94 -14.74
C LYS A 56 -13.58 -16.44 -14.51
N CYS A 57 -12.50 -15.77 -14.09
CA CYS A 57 -12.48 -14.34 -13.88
C CYS A 57 -12.00 -13.62 -15.13
N ILE A 58 -12.66 -12.53 -15.49
CA ILE A 58 -12.32 -11.66 -16.62
C ILE A 58 -12.31 -10.22 -16.12
N HIS A 59 -11.16 -9.57 -16.25
CA HIS A 59 -11.03 -8.15 -16.02
C HIS A 59 -10.79 -7.45 -17.35
N GLY A 60 -11.73 -6.58 -17.75
CA GLY A 60 -11.76 -5.97 -19.08
C GLY A 60 -12.15 -6.94 -20.20
N GLY A 61 -12.61 -6.40 -21.29
CA GLY A 61 -13.04 -7.18 -22.44
C GLY A 61 -14.50 -7.67 -22.36
N ALA A 62 -14.78 -8.82 -22.97
CA ALA A 62 -16.12 -9.36 -23.04
C ALA A 62 -16.11 -10.88 -23.11
N ALA A 63 -17.20 -11.51 -22.70
CA ALA A 63 -17.38 -12.95 -22.77
C ALA A 63 -18.74 -13.32 -23.33
N PHE A 64 -18.79 -14.46 -24.00
CA PHE A 64 -20.02 -15.09 -24.38
C PHE A 64 -20.42 -16.10 -23.29
N ILE A 65 -21.65 -15.95 -22.78
CA ILE A 65 -22.16 -16.73 -21.65
C ILE A 65 -23.23 -17.69 -22.16
N TRP A 66 -22.96 -19.00 -21.99
CA TRP A 66 -23.90 -20.04 -22.37
C TRP A 66 -25.08 -20.10 -21.39
N PRO A 67 -26.33 -19.91 -21.86
CA PRO A 67 -27.48 -20.01 -20.97
C PRO A 67 -27.60 -21.43 -20.43
N VAL A 68 -28.20 -21.56 -19.23
CA VAL A 68 -28.49 -22.82 -18.54
C VAL A 68 -27.25 -23.48 -17.87
N ILE A 69 -26.08 -23.39 -18.50
CA ILE A 69 -24.87 -24.08 -17.99
C ILE A 69 -23.85 -23.13 -17.36
N GLN A 70 -23.97 -21.84 -17.62
CA GLN A 70 -23.09 -20.80 -17.06
C GLN A 70 -23.93 -19.63 -16.53
N SER A 71 -23.46 -19.08 -15.40
CA SER A 71 -23.94 -17.84 -14.82
C SER A 71 -22.77 -16.88 -14.64
N TYR A 72 -23.05 -15.60 -14.48
CA TYR A 72 -22.02 -14.59 -14.25
C TYR A 72 -22.46 -13.61 -13.17
N GLU A 73 -21.48 -13.09 -12.47
CA GLU A 73 -21.67 -12.03 -11.47
C GLU A 73 -20.50 -11.07 -11.54
N PHE A 74 -20.69 -9.85 -11.04
CA PHE A 74 -19.66 -8.82 -11.02
C PHE A 74 -19.14 -8.61 -9.61
N LEU A 75 -17.80 -8.65 -9.46
CA LEU A 75 -17.11 -8.15 -8.27
C LEU A 75 -16.68 -6.72 -8.52
N ASP A 76 -17.00 -5.84 -7.60
CA ASP A 76 -16.63 -4.42 -7.65
C ASP A 76 -15.15 -4.27 -7.26
N LEU A 77 -14.41 -3.47 -8.03
CA LEU A 77 -13.00 -3.15 -7.78
C LEU A 77 -12.81 -1.86 -6.97
N THR A 78 -13.91 -1.21 -6.57
CA THR A 78 -13.86 0.03 -5.80
C THR A 78 -13.05 -0.17 -4.51
N PRO A 79 -12.00 0.64 -4.29
CA PRO A 79 -11.25 0.57 -3.05
C PRO A 79 -12.11 0.90 -1.84
N MET A 80 -11.92 0.13 -0.77
CA MET A 80 -12.61 0.33 0.50
C MET A 80 -11.61 0.77 1.58
N SER A 81 -12.01 1.74 2.39
CA SER A 81 -11.22 2.21 3.52
C SER A 81 -11.70 1.53 4.80
N ILE A 82 -10.76 0.94 5.53
CA ILE A 82 -11.01 0.17 6.75
C ILE A 82 -10.23 0.84 7.87
N SER A 83 -10.94 1.37 8.87
CA SER A 83 -10.33 1.88 10.09
C SER A 83 -10.22 0.73 11.12
N VAL A 84 -9.02 0.57 11.64
CA VAL A 84 -8.68 -0.44 12.64
C VAL A 84 -8.06 0.28 13.84
N ASP A 85 -8.84 0.43 14.88
CA ASP A 85 -8.39 1.00 16.15
C ASP A 85 -7.96 -0.15 17.05
N LEU A 86 -6.67 -0.48 17.00
CA LEU A 86 -6.09 -1.54 17.81
C LEU A 86 -5.73 -0.96 19.19
N GLU A 87 -6.49 -1.35 20.18
CA GLU A 87 -6.27 -0.96 21.57
C GLU A 87 -5.65 -2.09 22.38
N ASN A 88 -4.83 -1.72 23.35
CA ASN A 88 -4.24 -2.66 24.33
C ASN A 88 -3.44 -3.80 23.68
N ALA A 89 -2.77 -3.57 22.55
CA ALA A 89 -1.86 -4.54 21.96
C ALA A 89 -0.56 -4.62 22.76
N LEU A 90 -0.08 -5.83 23.01
CA LEU A 90 1.17 -6.05 23.72
C LEU A 90 2.33 -6.08 22.74
N SER A 91 3.31 -5.20 22.95
CA SER A 91 4.61 -5.26 22.27
C SER A 91 5.45 -6.46 22.74
N ARG A 92 6.59 -6.71 22.10
CA ARG A 92 7.54 -7.75 22.53
C ARG A 92 7.98 -7.58 23.99
N GLN A 93 8.02 -6.34 24.48
CA GLN A 93 8.40 -5.96 25.85
C GLN A 93 7.22 -6.02 26.84
N ASN A 94 6.07 -6.57 26.47
CA ASN A 94 4.84 -6.60 27.25
C ASN A 94 4.28 -5.20 27.63
N ILE A 95 4.61 -4.17 26.86
CA ILE A 95 4.02 -2.83 27.02
C ILE A 95 2.74 -2.76 26.18
N ARG A 96 1.68 -2.24 26.76
CA ARG A 96 0.39 -2.05 26.07
C ARG A 96 0.43 -0.78 25.24
N ILE A 97 0.16 -0.91 23.94
CA ILE A 97 0.12 0.19 23.01
C ILE A 97 -1.22 0.23 22.27
N ASN A 98 -1.61 1.44 21.89
CA ASN A 98 -2.74 1.71 21.03
C ASN A 98 -2.23 2.19 19.68
N VAL A 99 -2.68 1.53 18.62
CA VAL A 99 -2.21 1.77 17.25
C VAL A 99 -3.42 2.00 16.33
N PRO A 100 -3.98 3.22 16.31
CA PRO A 100 -5.04 3.54 15.39
C PRO A 100 -4.47 3.61 13.96
N SER A 101 -5.11 2.88 13.04
CA SER A 101 -4.62 2.74 11.68
C SER A 101 -5.75 2.68 10.65
N ARG A 102 -5.44 3.10 9.44
CA ARG A 102 -6.38 3.07 8.32
C ARG A 102 -5.75 2.35 7.14
N PHE A 103 -6.47 1.36 6.66
CA PHE A 103 -6.07 0.53 5.53
C PHE A 103 -6.98 0.80 4.34
N THR A 104 -6.41 0.95 3.16
CA THR A 104 -7.17 0.96 1.92
C THR A 104 -6.90 -0.34 1.20
N VAL A 105 -7.96 -1.11 0.98
CA VAL A 105 -7.90 -2.41 0.33
C VAL A 105 -8.84 -2.45 -0.87
N GLY A 106 -8.59 -3.34 -1.81
CA GLY A 106 -9.45 -3.55 -2.98
C GLY A 106 -9.35 -4.98 -3.47
N VAL A 107 -10.27 -5.38 -4.32
CA VAL A 107 -10.21 -6.70 -4.98
C VAL A 107 -9.00 -6.72 -5.91
N SER A 108 -8.23 -7.80 -5.86
CA SER A 108 -7.04 -7.97 -6.69
C SER A 108 -7.40 -8.33 -8.12
N THR A 109 -6.69 -7.75 -9.07
CA THR A 109 -6.79 -8.08 -10.51
C THR A 109 -5.69 -9.04 -10.97
N GLU A 110 -4.80 -9.48 -10.07
CA GLU A 110 -3.78 -10.49 -10.37
C GLU A 110 -4.45 -11.85 -10.65
N PRO A 111 -4.11 -12.55 -11.75
CA PRO A 111 -4.85 -13.73 -12.19
C PRO A 111 -5.02 -14.82 -11.14
N GLY A 112 -3.99 -15.11 -10.33
CA GLY A 112 -4.06 -16.11 -9.27
C GLY A 112 -4.88 -15.66 -8.05
N VAL A 113 -4.71 -14.40 -7.66
CA VAL A 113 -5.40 -13.81 -6.50
C VAL A 113 -6.87 -13.54 -6.82
N MET A 114 -7.16 -13.11 -8.05
CA MET A 114 -8.53 -12.88 -8.54
C MET A 114 -9.39 -14.15 -8.49
N GLN A 115 -8.79 -15.32 -8.68
CA GLN A 115 -9.48 -16.62 -8.52
C GLN A 115 -9.94 -16.82 -7.06
N ASN A 116 -9.10 -16.50 -6.10
CA ASN A 116 -9.45 -16.57 -4.68
C ASN A 116 -10.60 -15.61 -4.34
N ALA A 117 -10.60 -14.40 -4.93
CA ALA A 117 -11.70 -13.45 -4.76
C ALA A 117 -13.02 -14.02 -5.28
N ALA A 118 -13.00 -14.64 -6.45
CA ALA A 118 -14.18 -15.26 -7.03
C ALA A 118 -14.73 -16.42 -6.18
N GLU A 119 -13.86 -17.20 -5.55
CA GLU A 119 -14.29 -18.34 -4.74
C GLU A 119 -14.78 -17.96 -3.34
N ARG A 120 -14.33 -16.82 -2.80
CA ARG A 120 -14.54 -16.46 -1.40
C ARG A 120 -15.39 -15.22 -1.18
N LEU A 121 -15.37 -14.27 -2.13
CA LEU A 121 -16.05 -13.00 -2.01
C LEU A 121 -17.31 -12.89 -2.87
N LEU A 122 -17.51 -13.82 -3.82
CA LEU A 122 -18.68 -13.79 -4.69
C LEU A 122 -19.96 -13.94 -3.84
N GLY A 123 -20.93 -13.04 -4.08
CA GLY A 123 -22.19 -13.02 -3.35
C GLY A 123 -22.16 -12.28 -2.00
N LEU A 124 -20.98 -11.88 -1.51
CA LEU A 124 -20.87 -11.06 -0.32
C LEU A 124 -21.15 -9.58 -0.63
N LYS A 125 -21.77 -8.90 0.31
CA LYS A 125 -21.94 -7.44 0.25
C LYS A 125 -20.64 -6.74 0.61
N LEU A 126 -20.47 -5.51 0.14
CA LEU A 126 -19.28 -4.71 0.43
C LEU A 126 -18.96 -4.60 1.93
N GLN A 127 -19.99 -4.47 2.77
CA GLN A 127 -19.83 -4.40 4.22
C GLN A 127 -19.28 -5.71 4.81
N GLU A 128 -19.76 -6.86 4.32
CA GLU A 128 -19.29 -8.17 4.77
C GLU A 128 -17.81 -8.39 4.37
N ILE A 129 -17.43 -7.92 3.19
CA ILE A 129 -16.03 -7.95 2.72
C ILE A 129 -15.16 -7.03 3.59
N GLN A 130 -15.65 -5.85 3.97
CA GLN A 130 -14.95 -4.92 4.87
C GLN A 130 -14.74 -5.53 6.26
N GLU A 131 -15.76 -6.16 6.84
CA GLU A 131 -15.65 -6.82 8.14
C GLU A 131 -14.65 -7.98 8.10
N LEU A 132 -14.72 -8.83 7.08
CA LEU A 132 -13.78 -9.92 6.90
C LEU A 132 -12.33 -9.42 6.77
N ALA A 133 -12.11 -8.38 5.97
CA ALA A 133 -10.80 -7.78 5.80
C ALA A 133 -10.32 -7.11 7.10
N LYS A 134 -11.20 -6.44 7.84
CA LYS A 134 -10.91 -5.82 9.13
C LYS A 134 -10.40 -6.85 10.14
N ASP A 135 -11.07 -7.98 10.26
CA ASP A 135 -10.69 -9.05 11.20
C ASP A 135 -9.30 -9.62 10.87
N ILE A 136 -9.01 -9.82 9.58
CA ILE A 136 -7.68 -10.28 9.13
C ILE A 136 -6.61 -9.23 9.46
N ILE A 137 -6.85 -7.98 9.12
CA ILE A 137 -5.91 -6.88 9.37
C ILE A 137 -5.65 -6.74 10.87
N PHE A 138 -6.70 -6.79 11.68
CA PHE A 138 -6.62 -6.70 13.14
C PHE A 138 -5.73 -7.81 13.72
N GLY A 139 -5.91 -9.05 13.26
CA GLY A 139 -5.10 -10.19 13.68
C GLY A 139 -3.63 -10.05 13.27
N GLN A 140 -3.36 -9.61 12.04
CA GLN A 140 -2.00 -9.44 11.54
C GLN A 140 -1.28 -8.25 12.19
N LEU A 141 -2.00 -7.15 12.42
CA LEU A 141 -1.44 -5.99 13.12
C LEU A 141 -1.00 -6.36 14.53
N ARG A 142 -1.86 -7.10 15.27
CA ARG A 142 -1.53 -7.60 16.61
C ARG A 142 -0.31 -8.51 16.60
N LEU A 143 -0.19 -9.38 15.60
CA LEU A 143 0.95 -10.28 15.43
C LEU A 143 2.26 -9.49 15.20
N VAL A 144 2.26 -8.51 14.31
CA VAL A 144 3.43 -7.69 14.03
C VAL A 144 3.87 -6.93 15.28
N ILE A 145 2.94 -6.29 15.98
CA ILE A 145 3.24 -5.54 17.21
C ILE A 145 3.88 -6.45 18.27
N ALA A 146 3.39 -7.68 18.44
CA ALA A 146 3.94 -8.64 19.38
C ALA A 146 5.39 -9.08 19.04
N THR A 147 5.86 -8.88 17.83
CA THR A 147 7.21 -9.24 17.37
C THR A 147 8.21 -8.08 17.43
N MET A 148 7.75 -6.85 17.62
CA MET A 148 8.58 -5.64 17.60
C MET A 148 8.66 -4.97 18.96
N ASP A 149 9.79 -4.28 19.22
CA ASP A 149 9.93 -3.44 20.40
C ASP A 149 9.25 -2.08 20.18
N ILE A 150 8.78 -1.50 21.28
CA ILE A 150 8.09 -0.20 21.23
C ILE A 150 8.99 0.91 20.68
N GLU A 151 10.29 0.84 20.98
CA GLU A 151 11.30 1.76 20.47
C GLU A 151 11.45 1.65 18.95
N GLU A 152 11.49 0.42 18.40
CA GLU A 152 11.53 0.20 16.96
C GLU A 152 10.26 0.74 16.28
N ILE A 153 9.09 0.47 16.85
CA ILE A 153 7.79 0.92 16.30
C ILE A 153 7.72 2.46 16.26
N ASN A 154 8.25 3.12 17.29
CA ASN A 154 8.20 4.59 17.39
C ASN A 154 9.29 5.29 16.58
N THR A 155 10.53 4.75 16.55
CA THR A 155 11.70 5.38 15.93
C THR A 155 11.80 5.05 14.44
N ASP A 156 11.49 3.82 14.03
CA ASP A 156 11.57 3.34 12.65
C ASP A 156 10.19 2.97 12.11
N ARG A 157 9.37 4.01 11.92
CA ARG A 157 8.00 3.85 11.39
C ARG A 157 7.97 3.13 10.04
N ASP A 158 8.96 3.37 9.19
CA ASP A 158 9.00 2.78 7.86
C ASP A 158 9.17 1.26 7.93
N LYS A 159 10.04 0.78 8.81
CA LYS A 159 10.23 -0.65 9.07
C LYS A 159 8.97 -1.31 9.63
N PHE A 160 8.28 -0.62 10.54
CA PHE A 160 7.01 -1.09 11.08
C PHE A 160 5.93 -1.19 9.99
N LEU A 161 5.77 -0.13 9.17
CA LEU A 161 4.81 -0.12 8.08
C LEU A 161 5.11 -1.19 7.02
N GLU A 162 6.39 -1.43 6.72
CA GLU A 162 6.80 -2.50 5.80
C GLU A 162 6.45 -3.88 6.35
N ALA A 163 6.71 -4.13 7.64
CA ALA A 163 6.36 -5.38 8.29
C ALA A 163 4.85 -5.61 8.31
N VAL A 164 4.07 -4.58 8.64
CA VAL A 164 2.60 -4.63 8.61
C VAL A 164 2.10 -4.89 7.21
N SER A 165 2.58 -4.12 6.23
CA SER A 165 2.14 -4.25 4.83
C SER A 165 2.39 -5.66 4.29
N ARG A 166 3.58 -6.21 4.53
CA ARG A 166 3.96 -7.56 4.07
C ARG A 166 3.08 -8.64 4.68
N ASN A 167 2.84 -8.60 5.99
CA ASN A 167 2.02 -9.61 6.67
C ASN A 167 0.55 -9.50 6.27
N VAL A 168 0.00 -8.28 6.28
CA VAL A 168 -1.39 -8.01 5.91
C VAL A 168 -1.65 -8.38 4.45
N GLU A 169 -0.78 -7.97 3.52
CA GLU A 169 -0.92 -8.28 2.10
C GLU A 169 -0.90 -9.78 1.84
N GLY A 170 -0.03 -10.52 2.53
CA GLY A 170 0.05 -11.99 2.40
C GLY A 170 -1.25 -12.69 2.76
N GLU A 171 -1.92 -12.25 3.83
CA GLU A 171 -3.20 -12.83 4.25
C GLU A 171 -4.39 -12.34 3.40
N LEU A 172 -4.41 -11.06 3.03
CA LEU A 172 -5.44 -10.52 2.14
C LEU A 172 -5.44 -11.19 0.76
N LYS A 173 -4.27 -11.52 0.20
CA LYS A 173 -4.16 -12.26 -1.07
C LYS A 173 -4.80 -13.65 -1.01
N LYS A 174 -4.83 -14.30 0.13
CA LYS A 174 -5.49 -15.61 0.29
C LYS A 174 -7.00 -15.54 0.11
N ILE A 175 -7.60 -14.38 0.39
CA ILE A 175 -9.03 -14.14 0.19
C ILE A 175 -9.34 -13.35 -1.10
N GLY A 176 -8.32 -13.00 -1.88
CA GLY A 176 -8.50 -12.30 -3.15
C GLY A 176 -8.48 -10.78 -3.07
N LEU A 177 -8.08 -10.22 -1.92
CA LEU A 177 -7.89 -8.79 -1.73
C LEU A 177 -6.42 -8.40 -1.87
N ARG A 178 -6.17 -7.14 -2.21
CA ARG A 178 -4.85 -6.51 -2.20
C ARG A 178 -4.84 -5.29 -1.30
N LEU A 179 -3.72 -5.07 -0.66
CA LEU A 179 -3.46 -3.86 0.08
C LEU A 179 -3.03 -2.76 -0.90
N ILE A 180 -3.67 -1.59 -0.83
CA ILE A 180 -3.37 -0.43 -1.67
C ILE A 180 -2.54 0.58 -0.88
N ASN A 181 -2.96 0.88 0.37
CA ASN A 181 -2.28 1.83 1.22
C ASN A 181 -2.49 1.50 2.69
N VAL A 182 -1.48 1.83 3.50
CA VAL A 182 -1.53 1.77 4.97
C VAL A 182 -1.15 3.13 5.52
N ASN A 183 -1.94 3.61 6.45
CA ASN A 183 -1.64 4.81 7.22
C ASN A 183 -1.83 4.50 8.71
N VAL A 184 -0.77 4.68 9.49
CA VAL A 184 -0.79 4.57 10.94
C VAL A 184 -0.70 5.98 11.52
N THR A 185 -1.64 6.33 12.39
CA THR A 185 -1.65 7.60 13.10
C THR A 185 -0.73 7.54 14.33
N ASP A 186 -0.92 8.42 15.27
CA ASP A 186 -0.03 8.49 16.44
C ASP A 186 -0.22 7.28 17.34
N ILE A 187 0.91 6.62 17.64
CA ILE A 187 0.98 5.48 18.54
C ILE A 187 1.07 6.01 19.97
N SER A 188 0.26 5.47 20.86
CA SER A 188 0.25 5.84 22.26
C SER A 188 0.33 4.61 23.15
N ASP A 189 0.84 4.78 24.35
CA ASP A 189 0.86 3.75 25.39
C ASP A 189 0.21 4.26 26.70
N GLU A 190 -0.40 3.38 27.45
CA GLU A 190 -1.01 3.74 28.74
C GLU A 190 0.00 4.00 29.86
N SER A 191 1.23 3.46 29.72
CA SER A 191 2.29 3.56 30.74
C SER A 191 3.08 4.87 30.69
N GLY A 192 2.94 5.68 29.62
CA GLY A 192 3.73 6.89 29.39
C GLY A 192 5.18 6.61 29.01
N TYR A 193 5.48 5.39 28.54
CA TYR A 193 6.82 4.98 28.14
C TYR A 193 7.29 5.73 26.89
N ILE A 194 6.40 5.89 25.89
CA ILE A 194 6.71 6.65 24.65
C ILE A 194 7.04 8.11 24.98
N ASP A 195 6.29 8.74 25.89
CA ASP A 195 6.55 10.09 26.34
C ASP A 195 7.89 10.21 27.08
N ALA A 196 8.22 9.24 27.94
CA ALA A 196 9.49 9.21 28.64
C ALA A 196 10.67 9.05 27.67
N LEU A 197 10.55 8.16 26.70
CA LEU A 197 11.54 7.95 25.63
C LEU A 197 11.75 9.21 24.79
N GLY A 198 10.66 9.91 24.45
CA GLY A 198 10.71 11.20 23.75
C GLY A 198 11.46 12.28 24.55
N LYS A 199 11.23 12.38 25.85
CA LYS A 199 11.93 13.30 26.74
C LYS A 199 13.42 12.99 26.85
N GLU A 200 13.78 11.72 26.95
CA GLU A 200 15.18 11.27 26.97
C GLU A 200 15.91 11.62 25.66
N ALA A 201 15.28 11.30 24.51
CA ALA A 201 15.83 11.63 23.20
C ALA A 201 16.00 13.14 23.01
N ALA A 202 15.03 13.95 23.44
CA ALA A 202 15.10 15.40 23.40
C ALA A 202 16.22 15.95 24.29
N ALA A 203 16.35 15.46 25.52
CA ALA A 203 17.42 15.86 26.45
C ALA A 203 18.82 15.53 25.89
N LYS A 204 18.97 14.34 25.31
CA LYS A 204 20.22 13.93 24.64
C LYS A 204 20.55 14.86 23.46
N ALA A 205 19.60 15.09 22.57
CA ALA A 205 19.79 15.98 21.41
C ALA A 205 20.17 17.41 21.83
N ILE A 206 19.53 17.95 22.87
CA ILE A 206 19.87 19.28 23.43
C ILE A 206 21.28 19.30 23.98
N ASN A 207 21.69 18.27 24.73
CA ASN A 207 23.04 18.17 25.29
C ASN A 207 24.11 18.03 24.20
N ASP A 208 23.86 17.21 23.17
CA ASP A 208 24.76 17.05 22.03
C ASP A 208 24.88 18.38 21.24
N ALA A 209 23.78 19.08 21.03
CA ALA A 209 23.80 20.41 20.41
C ALA A 209 24.62 21.42 21.24
N LYS A 210 24.43 21.47 22.56
CA LYS A 210 25.20 22.36 23.44
C LYS A 210 26.70 22.04 23.39
N LYS A 211 27.05 20.75 23.38
CA LYS A 211 28.45 20.32 23.26
C LYS A 211 29.07 20.77 21.94
N ASN A 212 28.33 20.55 20.83
CA ASN A 212 28.78 20.97 19.49
C ASN A 212 28.96 22.48 19.38
N VAL A 213 28.06 23.27 19.96
CA VAL A 213 28.19 24.75 20.01
C VAL A 213 29.43 25.15 20.79
N ALA A 214 29.64 24.60 22.02
CA ALA A 214 30.80 24.90 22.84
C ALA A 214 32.13 24.50 22.15
N GLU A 215 32.17 23.40 21.42
CA GLU A 215 33.34 23.01 20.64
C GLU A 215 33.60 23.99 19.49
N LYS A 216 32.58 24.45 18.78
CA LYS A 216 32.71 25.43 17.69
C LYS A 216 33.14 26.82 18.21
N ASP A 217 32.58 27.23 19.32
CA ASP A 217 33.00 28.50 19.97
C ASP A 217 34.46 28.47 20.43
N ARG A 218 34.92 27.34 21.02
CA ARG A 218 36.33 27.11 21.37
C ARG A 218 37.23 27.17 20.13
N ASP A 219 36.88 26.41 19.06
CA ASP A 219 37.66 26.36 17.84
C ASP A 219 37.69 27.76 17.13
N GLY A 220 36.59 28.48 17.16
CA GLY A 220 36.50 29.86 16.69
C GLY A 220 37.45 30.79 17.47
N SER A 221 37.42 30.73 18.81
CA SER A 221 38.27 31.53 19.68
C SER A 221 39.76 31.23 19.47
N ILE A 222 40.12 29.97 19.30
CA ILE A 222 41.51 29.57 18.98
C ILE A 222 41.92 30.11 17.60
N GLY A 223 41.05 29.97 16.58
CA GLY A 223 41.30 30.50 15.23
C GLY A 223 41.50 32.02 15.24
N GLU A 224 40.66 32.75 15.98
CA GLU A 224 40.81 34.20 16.12
C GLU A 224 42.13 34.61 16.83
N ALA A 225 42.51 33.91 17.88
CA ALA A 225 43.75 34.14 18.56
C ALA A 225 44.98 33.87 17.68
N GLN A 226 44.92 32.80 16.87
CA GLN A 226 45.98 32.47 15.89
C GLN A 226 46.06 33.56 14.79
N ALA A 227 44.93 33.95 14.20
CA ALA A 227 44.89 34.99 13.17
C ALA A 227 45.45 36.35 13.70
N ARG A 228 45.14 36.72 14.93
CA ARG A 228 45.67 37.94 15.55
C ARG A 228 47.17 37.82 15.81
N ARG A 229 47.65 36.64 16.18
CA ARG A 229 49.10 36.39 16.32
C ARG A 229 49.83 36.52 15.01
N ASP A 230 49.33 35.88 13.96
CA ASP A 230 49.93 35.92 12.63
C ASP A 230 49.94 37.32 12.04
N GLN A 231 48.88 38.08 12.22
CA GLN A 231 48.77 39.49 11.85
C GLN A 231 49.88 40.30 12.53
N ARG A 232 50.09 40.15 13.87
CA ARG A 232 51.15 40.85 14.59
C ARG A 232 52.53 40.52 14.06
N ILE A 233 52.79 39.27 13.75
CA ILE A 233 54.07 38.81 13.18
C ILE A 233 54.29 39.45 11.80
N GLN A 234 53.28 39.46 10.92
CA GLN A 234 53.38 40.09 9.62
C GLN A 234 53.63 41.59 9.68
N VAL A 235 52.93 42.31 10.57
CA VAL A 235 53.13 43.75 10.75
C VAL A 235 54.54 44.01 11.26
N ALA A 236 55.01 43.27 12.28
CA ALA A 236 56.41 43.44 12.79
C ALA A 236 57.47 43.12 11.75
N GLN A 237 57.28 42.14 10.87
CA GLN A 237 58.18 41.85 9.75
C GLN A 237 58.19 42.96 8.71
N ALA A 238 57.01 43.51 8.35
CA ALA A 238 56.90 44.65 7.44
C ALA A 238 57.61 45.90 8.00
N ASP A 239 57.39 46.21 9.23
CA ASP A 239 58.07 47.32 9.94
C ASP A 239 59.58 47.14 9.96
N ALA A 240 60.07 45.93 10.30
CA ALA A 240 61.50 45.64 10.29
C ALA A 240 62.10 45.76 8.88
N SER A 241 61.44 45.32 7.85
CA SER A 241 61.89 45.44 6.45
C SER A 241 61.87 46.93 5.95
N ALA A 242 60.90 47.72 6.43
CA ALA A 242 60.86 49.14 6.12
C ALA A 242 62.06 49.91 6.76
N ILE A 243 62.38 49.63 8.03
CA ILE A 243 63.53 50.22 8.73
C ILE A 243 64.84 49.81 8.08
N GLN A 244 64.98 48.54 7.64
CA GLN A 244 66.17 48.10 6.91
C GLN A 244 66.32 48.80 5.56
N GLY A 245 65.23 49.04 4.82
CA GLY A 245 65.19 49.78 3.57
C GLY A 245 65.62 51.24 3.76
N GLU A 246 65.14 51.90 4.82
CA GLU A 246 65.59 53.26 5.12
C GLU A 246 67.09 53.38 5.50
N ASN A 247 67.60 52.40 6.28
CA ASN A 247 69.00 52.38 6.67
C ASN A 247 69.94 52.04 5.50
N SER A 248 69.50 51.34 4.48
CA SER A 248 70.28 51.00 3.27
C SER A 248 70.27 52.08 2.22
N SER A 249 69.39 53.10 2.36
CA SER A 249 69.27 54.25 1.45
C SER A 249 69.99 55.53 1.90
N LYS A 250 70.61 55.49 3.09
CA LYS A 250 71.49 56.53 3.63
C LYS A 250 72.95 56.12 3.41
#